data_e5c629c6cc917aa11676bf99ed41d344
#
_entry.id   e5c629c6cc917aa11676bf99ed41d344
#
_cell.length_a   1.000
_cell.length_b   1.000
_cell.length_c   1.000
_cell.angle_alpha   90.00
_cell.angle_beta   90.00
_cell.angle_gamma   90.00
#
_symmetry.space_group_name_H-M   'P 1'
#
loop_
_entity.id
_entity.type
_entity.pdbx_description
1 polymer ?
#
loop_
_entity_poly.entity_id
_entity_poly.type
_entity_poly.pdbx_seq_one_letter_code
_entity_poly.pdbx_strand_id
1 'polypeptide(L)'
;MAYFRHNNRIAVIVILSMIILMLVCICFIMWFRTGEEASVGIFSLAVTLLGTIFIAVELKNGQNVTCSDMLIDLNNYFHDSDRLMKVYEALEKKVDNPEDCALVWEGVRDVEIAQYATFFENLFLLYRNEVASIEDLDDLFGYRFFIFMNNPYIQENYILPTSSSYVQLFKLYEAWIKYRKRKDADWHFHMPYARFAYTEQYLKGRLYLKDESFATDTVCCDLPCKGKTVRLMSLRFRDVWSIIRLQEEIQKGTDSEIYCPLTREEILESLHQDSVLGTFDEDGELSGVAVLISNRKSPRNLAQDFQKTPESVLTFDAVFVSPRSRGFGLQRVFVDKAKELAAKSGVRYILTTVSPSNKFSLDNFKAGGFETVSEYQKYGGRLRCLLCYVIPQNQS
;
A
#
# COMPACT_ATOMS: atom_id res chain seq x y z
N MET A 1 -20.03 4.16 -26.16
CA MET A 1 -18.60 4.03 -26.57
C MET A 1 -18.41 3.31 -27.91
N ALA A 2 -19.12 2.24 -28.25
CA ALA A 2 -19.04 1.59 -29.57
C ALA A 2 -19.29 2.54 -30.75
N TYR A 3 -20.16 3.51 -30.60
CA TYR A 3 -20.49 4.51 -31.64
C TYR A 3 -19.32 5.46 -31.95
N PHE A 4 -18.52 5.84 -30.96
CA PHE A 4 -17.31 6.69 -31.13
C PHE A 4 -16.15 5.93 -31.80
N ARG A 5 -15.97 4.63 -31.51
CA ARG A 5 -14.96 3.78 -32.17
C ARG A 5 -15.30 3.55 -33.69
N HIS A 6 -16.57 3.42 -34.00
CA HIS A 6 -17.01 3.24 -35.37
C HIS A 6 -16.78 4.51 -36.21
N ASN A 7 -17.06 5.70 -35.69
CA ASN A 7 -16.79 6.99 -36.33
C ASN A 7 -15.30 7.23 -36.61
N ASN A 8 -14.42 6.82 -35.68
CA ASN A 8 -12.97 6.94 -35.88
C ASN A 8 -12.46 6.02 -37.01
N ARG A 9 -13.04 4.83 -37.19
CA ARG A 9 -12.69 3.94 -38.31
C ARG A 9 -13.09 4.53 -39.66
N ILE A 10 -14.29 5.06 -39.75
CA ILE A 10 -14.77 5.74 -40.95
C ILE A 10 -13.90 6.98 -41.25
N ALA A 11 -13.57 7.77 -40.23
CA ALA A 11 -12.69 8.92 -40.39
C ALA A 11 -11.29 8.54 -40.88
N VAL A 12 -10.69 7.47 -40.35
CA VAL A 12 -9.38 6.97 -40.84
C VAL A 12 -9.45 6.48 -42.30
N ILE A 13 -10.49 5.74 -42.64
CA ILE A 13 -10.69 5.28 -44.04
C ILE A 13 -10.88 6.47 -44.99
N VAL A 14 -11.66 7.47 -44.59
CA VAL A 14 -11.89 8.68 -45.39
C VAL A 14 -10.59 9.48 -45.57
N ILE A 15 -9.81 9.66 -44.48
CA ILE A 15 -8.51 10.35 -44.54
C ILE A 15 -7.52 9.60 -45.43
N LEU A 16 -7.43 8.27 -45.32
CA LEU A 16 -6.59 7.43 -46.20
C LEU A 16 -7.03 7.55 -47.68
N SER A 17 -8.33 7.51 -47.93
CA SER A 17 -8.87 7.66 -49.30
C SER A 17 -8.54 9.04 -49.89
N MET A 18 -8.61 10.10 -49.07
CA MET A 18 -8.24 11.46 -49.50
C MET A 18 -6.74 11.58 -49.77
N ILE A 19 -5.89 10.96 -48.96
CA ILE A 19 -4.43 10.92 -49.16
C ILE A 19 -4.10 10.18 -50.47
N ILE A 20 -4.73 9.04 -50.72
CA ILE A 20 -4.57 8.27 -51.96
C ILE A 20 -4.94 9.11 -53.16
N LEU A 21 -6.11 9.75 -53.13
CA LEU A 21 -6.57 10.61 -54.21
C LEU A 21 -5.61 11.76 -54.48
N MET A 22 -5.12 12.39 -53.41
CA MET A 22 -4.14 13.48 -53.50
C MET A 22 -2.82 13.02 -54.12
N LEU A 23 -2.31 11.85 -53.73
CA LEU A 23 -1.09 11.26 -54.28
C LEU A 23 -1.26 10.90 -55.78
N VAL A 24 -2.39 10.33 -56.16
CA VAL A 24 -2.74 10.06 -57.59
C VAL A 24 -2.77 11.35 -58.38
N CYS A 25 -3.39 12.41 -57.88
CA CYS A 25 -3.39 13.71 -58.52
C CYS A 25 -1.98 14.32 -58.69
N ILE A 26 -1.15 14.21 -57.66
CA ILE A 26 0.25 14.68 -57.70
C ILE A 26 1.05 13.88 -58.72
N CYS A 27 0.93 12.56 -58.74
CA CYS A 27 1.58 11.71 -59.74
C CYS A 27 1.13 12.06 -61.17
N PHE A 28 -0.16 12.34 -61.38
CA PHE A 28 -0.70 12.75 -62.67
C PHE A 28 -0.14 14.10 -63.11
N ILE A 29 -0.05 15.08 -62.22
CA ILE A 29 0.53 16.41 -62.52
C ILE A 29 2.03 16.29 -62.82
N MET A 30 2.75 15.44 -62.04
CA MET A 30 4.18 15.21 -62.28
C MET A 30 4.47 14.51 -63.61
N TRP A 31 3.63 13.55 -64.02
CA TRP A 31 3.73 12.88 -65.32
C TRP A 31 3.70 13.88 -66.49
N PHE A 32 2.83 14.87 -66.39
CA PHE A 32 2.77 15.93 -67.44
C PHE A 32 3.95 16.89 -67.41
N ARG A 33 4.67 17.02 -66.25
CA ARG A 33 5.74 18.03 -66.12
C ARG A 33 7.18 17.47 -66.23
N THR A 34 7.44 16.24 -65.81
CA THR A 34 8.80 15.73 -65.63
C THR A 34 9.17 14.48 -66.43
N GLY A 35 8.21 13.89 -67.17
CA GLY A 35 8.42 12.68 -67.96
C GLY A 35 8.19 11.37 -67.20
N GLU A 36 8.19 10.24 -67.94
CA GLU A 36 7.70 8.94 -67.40
C GLU A 36 8.53 8.36 -66.26
N GLU A 37 9.84 8.46 -66.26
CA GLU A 37 10.72 7.76 -65.27
C GLU A 37 10.58 8.31 -63.85
N ALA A 38 10.47 9.62 -63.66
CA ALA A 38 10.33 10.23 -62.33
C ALA A 38 8.94 9.97 -61.71
N SER A 39 7.90 9.92 -62.57
CA SER A 39 6.53 9.66 -62.13
C SER A 39 6.34 8.21 -61.66
N VAL A 40 6.97 7.24 -62.31
CA VAL A 40 6.95 5.82 -61.89
C VAL A 40 7.63 5.62 -60.56
N GLY A 41 8.75 6.28 -60.26
CA GLY A 41 9.44 6.21 -58.97
C GLY A 41 8.59 6.75 -57.83
N ILE A 42 7.92 7.89 -57.99
CA ILE A 42 7.04 8.50 -56.99
C ILE A 42 5.80 7.63 -56.75
N PHE A 43 5.23 7.08 -57.81
CA PHE A 43 4.07 6.18 -57.70
C PHE A 43 4.42 4.90 -56.95
N SER A 44 5.57 4.28 -57.23
CA SER A 44 6.06 3.10 -56.57
C SER A 44 6.28 3.36 -55.05
N LEU A 45 6.90 4.49 -54.69
CA LEU A 45 7.09 4.90 -53.30
C LEU A 45 5.74 5.10 -52.57
N ALA A 46 4.78 5.74 -53.22
CA ALA A 46 3.47 5.96 -52.65
C ALA A 46 2.71 4.64 -52.41
N VAL A 47 2.74 3.71 -53.35
CA VAL A 47 2.13 2.38 -53.22
C VAL A 47 2.80 1.57 -52.08
N THR A 48 4.11 1.63 -51.96
CA THR A 48 4.85 0.97 -50.89
C THR A 48 4.49 1.54 -49.50
N LEU A 49 4.41 2.87 -49.38
CA LEU A 49 3.99 3.54 -48.14
C LEU A 49 2.56 3.18 -47.73
N LEU A 50 1.64 3.17 -48.67
CA LEU A 50 0.25 2.77 -48.42
C LEU A 50 0.13 1.31 -48.01
N GLY A 51 0.90 0.42 -48.65
CA GLY A 51 0.96 -0.99 -48.28
C GLY A 51 1.47 -1.20 -46.84
N THR A 52 2.51 -0.46 -46.46
CA THR A 52 3.05 -0.51 -45.14
C THR A 52 2.06 -0.02 -44.06
N ILE A 53 1.36 1.09 -44.36
CA ILE A 53 0.31 1.62 -43.46
C ILE A 53 -0.85 0.61 -43.34
N PHE A 54 -1.28 0.01 -44.44
CA PHE A 54 -2.35 -0.99 -44.44
C PHE A 54 -1.97 -2.19 -43.59
N ILE A 55 -0.75 -2.75 -43.73
CA ILE A 55 -0.24 -3.86 -42.93
C ILE A 55 -0.21 -3.47 -41.47
N ALA A 56 0.27 -2.28 -41.10
CA ALA A 56 0.32 -1.81 -39.72
C ALA A 56 -1.09 -1.71 -39.08
N VAL A 57 -2.08 -1.22 -39.86
CA VAL A 57 -3.49 -1.16 -39.40
C VAL A 57 -4.07 -2.55 -39.26
N GLU A 58 -3.78 -3.47 -40.17
CA GLU A 58 -4.26 -4.86 -40.12
C GLU A 58 -3.67 -5.63 -38.92
N LEU A 59 -2.37 -5.48 -38.68
CA LEU A 59 -1.70 -6.05 -37.49
C LEU A 59 -2.31 -5.53 -36.21
N LYS A 60 -2.55 -4.22 -36.10
CA LYS A 60 -3.19 -3.61 -34.93
C LYS A 60 -4.63 -4.09 -34.73
N ASN A 61 -5.39 -4.25 -35.80
CA ASN A 61 -6.75 -4.78 -35.76
C ASN A 61 -6.74 -6.26 -35.32
N GLY A 62 -5.80 -7.06 -35.85
CA GLY A 62 -5.62 -8.46 -35.46
C GLY A 62 -5.29 -8.60 -33.97
N GLN A 63 -4.38 -7.75 -33.44
CA GLN A 63 -4.06 -7.73 -32.02
C GLN A 63 -5.28 -7.38 -31.15
N ASN A 64 -6.10 -6.40 -31.57
CA ASN A 64 -7.31 -6.02 -30.83
C ASN A 64 -8.35 -7.14 -30.79
N VAL A 65 -8.56 -7.87 -31.87
CA VAL A 65 -9.48 -9.01 -31.93
C VAL A 65 -8.98 -10.11 -31.02
N THR A 66 -7.70 -10.46 -31.11
CA THR A 66 -7.07 -11.50 -30.25
C THR A 66 -7.14 -11.12 -28.76
N CYS A 67 -6.94 -9.84 -28.41
CA CYS A 67 -7.08 -9.38 -27.04
C CYS A 67 -8.52 -9.51 -26.54
N SER A 68 -9.51 -9.14 -27.33
CA SER A 68 -10.92 -9.25 -26.96
C SER A 68 -11.34 -10.71 -26.75
N ASP A 69 -10.94 -11.61 -27.64
CA ASP A 69 -11.23 -13.03 -27.53
C ASP A 69 -10.58 -13.62 -26.27
N MET A 70 -9.32 -13.29 -26.00
CA MET A 70 -8.61 -13.69 -24.79
C MET A 70 -9.30 -13.18 -23.50
N LEU A 71 -9.79 -11.96 -23.49
CA LEU A 71 -10.49 -11.40 -22.33
C LEU A 71 -11.83 -12.10 -22.09
N ILE A 72 -12.54 -12.45 -23.16
CA ILE A 72 -13.77 -13.25 -23.07
C ILE A 72 -13.45 -14.63 -22.52
N ASP A 73 -12.40 -15.29 -23.00
CA ASP A 73 -11.97 -16.60 -22.51
C ASP A 73 -11.58 -16.54 -21.02
N LEU A 74 -10.86 -15.49 -20.60
CA LEU A 74 -10.53 -15.29 -19.19
C LEU A 74 -11.76 -15.05 -18.33
N ASN A 75 -12.76 -14.33 -18.85
CA ASN A 75 -14.01 -14.13 -18.13
C ASN A 75 -14.81 -15.43 -18.01
N ASN A 76 -14.86 -16.23 -19.08
CA ASN A 76 -15.47 -17.57 -19.05
C ASN A 76 -14.74 -18.47 -18.06
N TYR A 77 -13.40 -18.53 -18.13
CA TYR A 77 -12.59 -19.26 -17.15
C TYR A 77 -12.89 -18.87 -15.70
N PHE A 78 -13.05 -17.56 -15.44
CA PHE A 78 -13.41 -17.08 -14.11
C PHE A 78 -14.75 -17.64 -13.65
N HIS A 79 -15.76 -17.62 -14.53
CA HIS A 79 -17.11 -18.14 -14.21
C HIS A 79 -17.17 -19.66 -14.12
N ASP A 80 -16.41 -20.39 -14.95
CA ASP A 80 -16.39 -21.83 -14.99
C ASP A 80 -15.56 -22.46 -13.85
N SER A 81 -14.75 -21.63 -13.18
CA SER A 81 -13.92 -22.09 -12.08
C SER A 81 -14.69 -22.09 -10.76
N ASP A 82 -15.11 -23.24 -10.28
CA ASP A 82 -15.76 -23.42 -8.97
C ASP A 82 -14.97 -22.75 -7.83
N ARG A 83 -13.64 -22.75 -7.92
CA ARG A 83 -12.77 -22.19 -6.88
C ARG A 83 -12.79 -20.67 -6.86
N LEU A 84 -12.74 -20.04 -8.04
CA LEU A 84 -12.83 -18.57 -8.14
C LEU A 84 -14.22 -18.09 -7.79
N MET A 85 -15.25 -18.78 -8.27
CA MET A 85 -16.63 -18.45 -7.97
C MET A 85 -16.97 -18.59 -6.48
N LYS A 86 -16.43 -19.60 -5.80
CA LYS A 86 -16.63 -19.77 -4.35
C LYS A 86 -16.06 -18.59 -3.54
N VAL A 87 -14.88 -18.10 -3.91
CA VAL A 87 -14.30 -16.89 -3.27
C VAL A 87 -15.14 -15.65 -3.62
N TYR A 88 -15.55 -15.53 -4.89
CA TYR A 88 -16.36 -14.40 -5.34
C TYR A 88 -17.72 -14.35 -4.62
N GLU A 89 -18.39 -15.49 -4.47
CA GLU A 89 -19.64 -15.61 -3.71
C GLU A 89 -19.46 -15.23 -2.22
N ALA A 90 -18.34 -15.61 -1.60
CA ALA A 90 -18.03 -15.19 -0.24
C ALA A 90 -17.81 -13.67 -0.14
N LEU A 91 -17.17 -13.06 -1.15
CA LEU A 91 -16.96 -11.62 -1.22
C LEU A 91 -18.28 -10.84 -1.39
N GLU A 92 -19.27 -11.42 -2.09
CA GLU A 92 -20.59 -10.83 -2.32
C GLU A 92 -21.57 -10.97 -1.13
N LYS A 93 -21.25 -11.85 -0.17
CA LYS A 93 -22.12 -12.03 0.99
C LYS A 93 -22.14 -10.78 1.87
N LYS A 94 -23.33 -10.34 2.19
CA LYS A 94 -23.56 -9.21 3.08
C LYS A 94 -23.22 -9.60 4.51
N VAL A 95 -22.39 -8.80 5.17
CA VAL A 95 -22.01 -8.96 6.56
C VAL A 95 -22.50 -7.75 7.36
N ASP A 96 -23.45 -7.96 8.23
CA ASP A 96 -24.02 -6.88 9.05
C ASP A 96 -23.19 -6.66 10.34
N ASN A 97 -22.51 -7.69 10.86
CA ASN A 97 -21.68 -7.62 12.05
C ASN A 97 -20.25 -8.12 11.81
N PRO A 98 -19.22 -7.54 12.46
CA PRO A 98 -17.84 -7.99 12.33
C PRO A 98 -17.62 -9.46 12.70
N GLU A 99 -18.38 -9.95 13.69
CA GLU A 99 -18.30 -11.31 14.18
C GLU A 99 -18.75 -12.33 13.13
N ASP A 100 -19.64 -11.94 12.23
CA ASP A 100 -20.14 -12.78 11.14
C ASP A 100 -19.15 -12.87 9.97
N CYS A 101 -18.14 -12.01 9.94
CA CYS A 101 -17.13 -11.98 8.87
C CYS A 101 -16.41 -13.33 8.72
N ALA A 102 -16.09 -13.99 9.82
CA ALA A 102 -15.44 -15.30 9.80
C ALA A 102 -16.37 -16.41 9.26
N LEU A 103 -17.67 -16.35 9.58
CA LEU A 103 -18.66 -17.34 9.15
C LEU A 103 -18.87 -17.34 7.63
N VAL A 104 -18.76 -16.18 6.99
CA VAL A 104 -18.87 -16.07 5.52
C VAL A 104 -17.80 -16.87 4.80
N TRP A 105 -16.62 -16.97 5.42
CA TRP A 105 -15.46 -17.67 4.87
C TRP A 105 -15.39 -19.15 5.27
N GLU A 106 -16.36 -19.61 6.06
CA GLU A 106 -16.45 -21.04 6.42
C GLU A 106 -16.57 -21.89 5.16
N GLY A 107 -15.63 -22.83 5.00
CA GLY A 107 -15.55 -23.72 3.84
C GLY A 107 -14.77 -23.14 2.65
N VAL A 108 -14.33 -21.88 2.65
CA VAL A 108 -13.38 -21.36 1.67
C VAL A 108 -11.95 -21.66 2.15
N ARG A 109 -11.16 -22.34 1.32
CA ARG A 109 -9.80 -22.75 1.67
C ARG A 109 -8.79 -21.68 1.24
N ASP A 110 -7.68 -21.57 1.96
CA ASP A 110 -6.58 -20.64 1.66
C ASP A 110 -6.09 -20.75 0.22
N VAL A 111 -6.04 -21.98 -0.32
CA VAL A 111 -5.63 -22.23 -1.70
C VAL A 111 -6.60 -21.62 -2.73
N GLU A 112 -7.88 -21.52 -2.41
CA GLU A 112 -8.89 -20.90 -3.28
C GLU A 112 -8.71 -19.38 -3.30
N ILE A 113 -8.42 -18.78 -2.15
CA ILE A 113 -8.10 -17.37 -2.02
C ILE A 113 -6.78 -17.03 -2.73
N ALA A 114 -5.76 -17.87 -2.57
CA ALA A 114 -4.49 -17.72 -3.28
C ALA A 114 -4.68 -17.80 -4.80
N GLN A 115 -5.52 -18.70 -5.29
CA GLN A 115 -5.84 -18.79 -6.72
C GLN A 115 -6.59 -17.58 -7.24
N TYR A 116 -7.50 -17.02 -6.43
CA TYR A 116 -8.19 -15.78 -6.78
C TYR A 116 -7.19 -14.61 -6.90
N ALA A 117 -6.27 -14.48 -5.96
CA ALA A 117 -5.19 -13.51 -6.03
C ALA A 117 -4.32 -13.70 -7.28
N THR A 118 -3.88 -14.94 -7.54
CA THR A 118 -3.06 -15.29 -8.71
C THR A 118 -3.76 -14.98 -10.03
N PHE A 119 -5.08 -15.13 -10.11
CA PHE A 119 -5.84 -14.72 -11.29
C PHE A 119 -5.61 -13.23 -11.60
N PHE A 120 -5.68 -12.35 -10.61
CA PHE A 120 -5.44 -10.93 -10.80
C PHE A 120 -3.97 -10.57 -11.01
N GLU A 121 -3.04 -11.35 -10.46
CA GLU A 121 -1.62 -11.20 -10.78
C GLU A 121 -1.34 -11.52 -12.26
N ASN A 122 -2.04 -12.50 -12.83
CA ASN A 122 -1.98 -12.78 -14.26
C ASN A 122 -2.56 -11.63 -15.10
N LEU A 123 -3.66 -11.00 -14.66
CA LEU A 123 -4.17 -9.78 -15.33
C LEU A 123 -3.15 -8.65 -15.27
N PHE A 124 -2.42 -8.49 -14.16
CA PHE A 124 -1.33 -7.51 -14.10
C PHE A 124 -0.21 -7.82 -15.10
N LEU A 125 0.12 -9.10 -15.34
CA LEU A 125 1.11 -9.47 -16.35
C LEU A 125 0.64 -9.08 -17.76
N LEU A 126 -0.64 -9.28 -18.09
CA LEU A 126 -1.21 -8.85 -19.36
C LEU A 126 -1.14 -7.33 -19.53
N TYR A 127 -1.50 -6.59 -18.50
CA TYR A 127 -1.39 -5.12 -18.48
C TYR A 127 0.06 -4.66 -18.62
N ARG A 128 0.99 -5.22 -17.83
CA ARG A 128 2.41 -4.84 -17.85
C ARG A 128 3.07 -5.10 -19.19
N ASN A 129 2.67 -6.17 -19.87
CA ASN A 129 3.20 -6.55 -21.18
C ASN A 129 2.44 -5.90 -22.33
N GLU A 130 1.58 -4.92 -22.04
CA GLU A 130 0.78 -4.16 -23.03
C GLU A 130 -0.13 -5.04 -23.92
N VAL A 131 -0.47 -6.25 -23.45
CA VAL A 131 -1.41 -7.15 -24.13
C VAL A 131 -2.85 -6.68 -23.94
N ALA A 132 -3.18 -6.18 -22.73
CA ALA A 132 -4.48 -5.59 -22.41
C ALA A 132 -4.30 -4.25 -21.70
N SER A 133 -5.15 -3.27 -21.98
CA SER A 133 -5.16 -2.00 -21.24
C SER A 133 -5.98 -2.13 -19.94
N ILE A 134 -5.75 -1.22 -18.98
CA ILE A 134 -6.61 -1.14 -17.79
C ILE A 134 -8.06 -0.87 -18.16
N GLU A 135 -8.32 -0.14 -19.24
CA GLU A 135 -9.68 0.11 -19.73
C GLU A 135 -10.38 -1.19 -20.16
N ASP A 136 -9.67 -2.07 -20.86
CA ASP A 136 -10.21 -3.35 -21.31
C ASP A 136 -10.49 -4.29 -20.12
N LEU A 137 -9.63 -4.26 -19.09
CA LEU A 137 -9.78 -5.06 -17.87
C LEU A 137 -10.88 -4.54 -16.94
N ASP A 138 -11.13 -3.23 -16.96
CA ASP A 138 -12.02 -2.54 -16.02
C ASP A 138 -13.48 -2.97 -16.16
N ASP A 139 -13.95 -3.09 -17.40
CA ASP A 139 -15.35 -3.45 -17.68
C ASP A 139 -15.70 -4.88 -17.24
N LEU A 140 -14.73 -5.80 -17.27
CA LEU A 140 -14.95 -7.22 -16.95
C LEU A 140 -14.54 -7.59 -15.51
N PHE A 141 -13.46 -7.03 -15.02
CA PHE A 141 -12.81 -7.50 -13.79
C PHE A 141 -12.69 -6.44 -12.70
N GLY A 142 -12.93 -5.16 -13.01
CA GLY A 142 -12.68 -4.06 -12.07
C GLY A 142 -13.42 -4.23 -10.75
N TYR A 143 -14.73 -4.50 -10.79
CA TYR A 143 -15.52 -4.70 -9.58
C TYR A 143 -15.02 -5.90 -8.74
N ARG A 144 -14.76 -7.04 -9.39
CA ARG A 144 -14.29 -8.27 -8.73
C ARG A 144 -12.92 -8.08 -8.06
N PHE A 145 -12.07 -7.28 -8.68
CA PHE A 145 -10.78 -6.92 -8.12
C PHE A 145 -10.91 -6.01 -6.90
N PHE A 146 -11.70 -4.95 -7.03
CA PHE A 146 -11.85 -3.99 -5.94
C PHE A 146 -12.56 -4.58 -4.72
N ILE A 147 -13.57 -5.43 -4.91
CA ILE A 147 -14.25 -6.09 -3.78
C ILE A 147 -13.29 -7.04 -3.04
N PHE A 148 -12.37 -7.71 -3.76
CA PHE A 148 -11.32 -8.55 -3.16
C PHE A 148 -10.30 -7.71 -2.38
N MET A 149 -9.71 -6.72 -3.04
CA MET A 149 -8.66 -5.89 -2.44
C MET A 149 -9.13 -5.05 -1.25
N ASN A 150 -10.40 -4.69 -1.21
CA ASN A 150 -10.98 -3.87 -0.13
C ASN A 150 -11.75 -4.71 0.91
N ASN A 151 -11.79 -6.03 0.78
CA ASN A 151 -12.46 -6.87 1.76
C ASN A 151 -11.63 -6.96 3.05
N PRO A 152 -12.18 -6.62 4.24
CA PRO A 152 -11.45 -6.63 5.50
C PRO A 152 -10.84 -7.98 5.84
N TYR A 153 -11.57 -9.07 5.66
CA TYR A 153 -11.06 -10.42 5.95
C TYR A 153 -9.86 -10.79 5.07
N ILE A 154 -9.95 -10.48 3.77
CA ILE A 154 -8.84 -10.71 2.82
C ILE A 154 -7.61 -9.87 3.20
N GLN A 155 -7.82 -8.60 3.54
CA GLN A 155 -6.74 -7.73 3.97
C GLN A 155 -6.06 -8.26 5.21
N GLU A 156 -6.85 -8.63 6.19
CA GLU A 156 -6.40 -9.04 7.50
C GLU A 156 -5.63 -10.35 7.50
N ASN A 157 -6.13 -11.32 6.77
CA ASN A 157 -5.64 -12.68 6.86
C ASN A 157 -4.65 -13.05 5.75
N TYR A 158 -4.64 -12.30 4.63
CA TYR A 158 -3.83 -12.68 3.46
C TYR A 158 -2.93 -11.56 2.98
N ILE A 159 -3.48 -10.38 2.66
CA ILE A 159 -2.71 -9.33 1.97
C ILE A 159 -1.71 -8.65 2.91
N LEU A 160 -2.16 -8.18 4.08
CA LEU A 160 -1.31 -7.43 5.01
C LEU A 160 -0.23 -8.30 5.68
N PRO A 161 -0.51 -9.54 6.14
CA PRO A 161 0.50 -10.38 6.77
C PRO A 161 1.66 -10.78 5.86
N THR A 162 1.41 -10.88 4.55
CA THR A 162 2.37 -11.34 3.56
C THR A 162 2.41 -10.42 2.34
N SER A 163 2.45 -9.11 2.58
CA SER A 163 2.37 -8.08 1.53
C SER A 163 3.43 -8.21 0.43
N SER A 164 4.64 -8.67 0.78
CA SER A 164 5.70 -8.93 -0.19
C SER A 164 5.34 -10.00 -1.24
N SER A 165 4.42 -10.90 -0.89
CA SER A 165 3.91 -11.92 -1.83
C SER A 165 2.90 -11.36 -2.82
N TYR A 166 2.30 -10.20 -2.55
CA TYR A 166 1.21 -9.61 -3.33
C TYR A 166 1.59 -8.29 -4.02
N VAL A 167 2.87 -8.03 -4.22
CA VAL A 167 3.37 -6.78 -4.83
C VAL A 167 2.70 -6.48 -6.19
N GLN A 168 2.40 -7.51 -6.97
CA GLN A 168 1.77 -7.33 -8.29
C GLN A 168 0.32 -6.88 -8.18
N LEU A 169 -0.42 -7.34 -7.18
CA LEU A 169 -1.77 -6.87 -6.90
C LEU A 169 -1.79 -5.39 -6.50
N PHE A 170 -0.83 -4.94 -5.70
CA PHE A 170 -0.71 -3.53 -5.34
C PHE A 170 -0.38 -2.64 -6.54
N LYS A 171 0.51 -3.10 -7.42
CA LYS A 171 0.81 -2.39 -8.68
C LYS A 171 -0.41 -2.29 -9.59
N LEU A 172 -1.17 -3.38 -9.70
CA LEU A 172 -2.42 -3.39 -10.44
C LEU A 172 -3.46 -2.43 -9.82
N TYR A 173 -3.59 -2.47 -8.48
CA TYR A 173 -4.47 -1.57 -7.74
C TYR A 173 -4.12 -0.10 -8.00
N GLU A 174 -2.84 0.28 -7.91
CA GLU A 174 -2.38 1.63 -8.20
C GLU A 174 -2.68 2.05 -9.65
N ALA A 175 -2.42 1.19 -10.61
CA ALA A 175 -2.71 1.44 -12.02
C ALA A 175 -4.20 1.66 -12.26
N TRP A 176 -5.04 0.85 -11.59
CA TRP A 176 -6.51 0.95 -11.71
C TRP A 176 -7.07 2.21 -11.05
N ILE A 177 -6.63 2.52 -9.84
CA ILE A 177 -7.00 3.79 -9.18
C ILE A 177 -6.62 5.00 -10.03
N LYS A 178 -5.40 5.00 -10.58
CA LYS A 178 -4.94 6.07 -11.46
C LYS A 178 -5.81 6.21 -12.72
N TYR A 179 -6.27 5.09 -13.28
CA TYR A 179 -7.18 5.09 -14.43
C TYR A 179 -8.56 5.65 -14.05
N ARG A 180 -9.15 5.18 -12.96
CA ARG A 180 -10.46 5.62 -12.49
C ARG A 180 -10.45 7.10 -12.12
N LYS A 181 -9.43 7.58 -11.40
CA LYS A 181 -9.28 8.99 -11.02
C LYS A 181 -8.98 9.93 -12.18
N ARG A 182 -8.49 9.45 -13.31
CA ARG A 182 -8.42 10.25 -14.53
C ARG A 182 -9.79 10.48 -15.17
N LYS A 183 -10.73 9.56 -14.99
CA LYS A 183 -12.11 9.70 -15.48
C LYS A 183 -12.97 10.52 -14.52
N ASP A 184 -12.75 10.34 -13.21
CA ASP A 184 -13.45 11.02 -12.12
C ASP A 184 -12.44 11.26 -10.99
N ALA A 185 -12.10 12.53 -10.72
CA ALA A 185 -11.09 12.89 -9.73
C ALA A 185 -11.48 12.47 -8.29
N ASP A 186 -12.77 12.46 -8.00
CA ASP A 186 -13.33 12.12 -6.70
C ASP A 186 -13.69 10.62 -6.58
N TRP A 187 -13.39 9.84 -7.63
CA TRP A 187 -13.70 8.43 -7.61
C TRP A 187 -13.02 7.69 -6.44
N HIS A 188 -13.78 6.90 -5.75
CA HIS A 188 -13.35 5.94 -4.74
C HIS A 188 -14.23 4.70 -4.80
N PHE A 189 -13.70 3.56 -4.41
CA PHE A 189 -14.46 2.32 -4.36
C PHE A 189 -15.29 2.27 -3.08
N HIS A 190 -16.59 2.13 -3.23
CA HIS A 190 -17.50 1.88 -2.11
C HIS A 190 -17.73 0.38 -1.96
N MET A 191 -17.32 -0.17 -0.83
CA MET A 191 -17.67 -1.55 -0.48
C MET A 191 -19.20 -1.60 -0.21
N PRO A 192 -19.94 -2.40 -0.99
CA PRO A 192 -21.39 -2.39 -0.90
C PRO A 192 -21.92 -2.91 0.46
N TYR A 193 -21.12 -3.69 1.19
CA TYR A 193 -21.55 -4.42 2.36
C TYR A 193 -20.67 -4.27 3.60
N ALA A 194 -19.54 -3.58 3.52
CA ALA A 194 -18.62 -3.52 4.64
C ALA A 194 -18.68 -2.18 5.36
N ARG A 195 -19.21 -2.16 6.56
CA ARG A 195 -19.08 -1.05 7.51
C ARG A 195 -17.63 -0.87 8.00
N PHE A 196 -16.74 -1.82 7.69
CA PHE A 196 -15.39 -1.96 8.22
C PHE A 196 -14.31 -1.98 7.14
N ALA A 197 -14.65 -1.62 5.90
CA ALA A 197 -13.63 -1.51 4.85
C ALA A 197 -12.57 -0.51 5.30
N TYR A 198 -11.31 -0.94 5.25
CA TYR A 198 -10.21 -0.02 5.41
C TYR A 198 -10.35 1.09 4.38
N THR A 199 -10.06 2.30 4.84
CA THR A 199 -10.08 3.44 3.93
C THR A 199 -9.07 3.18 2.80
N GLU A 200 -9.42 3.55 1.58
CA GLU A 200 -8.55 3.49 0.40
C GLU A 200 -7.10 3.92 0.65
N GLN A 201 -6.88 4.82 1.60
CA GLN A 201 -5.55 5.33 1.91
C GLN A 201 -4.58 4.25 2.41
N TYR A 202 -5.03 3.16 3.00
CA TYR A 202 -4.18 2.06 3.46
C TYR A 202 -3.87 1.05 2.36
N LEU A 203 -4.72 0.96 1.36
CA LEU A 203 -4.56 0.08 0.21
C LEU A 203 -4.06 0.79 -1.05
N LYS A 204 -3.81 2.09 -0.97
CA LYS A 204 -3.08 2.75 -2.04
C LYS A 204 -1.72 2.10 -2.12
N GLY A 205 -1.51 1.28 -3.14
CA GLY A 205 -0.27 0.51 -3.37
C GLY A 205 1.03 1.31 -3.21
N ARG A 206 0.93 2.66 -3.27
CA ARG A 206 2.01 3.59 -2.93
C ARG A 206 2.60 3.38 -1.54
N LEU A 207 1.81 2.97 -0.55
CA LEU A 207 2.28 2.77 0.80
C LEU A 207 3.20 1.55 0.88
N TYR A 208 2.77 0.47 0.23
CA TYR A 208 3.54 -0.76 0.16
C TYR A 208 4.77 -0.64 -0.72
N LEU A 209 4.62 -0.06 -1.92
CA LEU A 209 5.72 0.09 -2.85
C LEU A 209 6.79 1.05 -2.31
N LYS A 210 6.40 2.10 -1.59
CA LYS A 210 7.35 2.96 -0.89
C LYS A 210 8.07 2.23 0.23
N ASP A 211 7.34 1.41 0.98
CA ASP A 211 7.91 0.67 2.09
C ASP A 211 8.99 -0.32 1.64
N GLU A 212 8.80 -0.99 0.53
CA GLU A 212 9.80 -1.90 -0.04
C GLU A 212 10.95 -1.20 -0.76
N SER A 213 10.71 -0.02 -1.36
CA SER A 213 11.72 0.74 -2.08
C SER A 213 12.64 1.59 -1.19
N PHE A 214 12.21 1.95 0.02
CA PHE A 214 12.98 2.72 0.99
C PHE A 214 13.76 1.85 2.00
N ALA A 215 14.29 0.73 1.56
CA ALA A 215 15.17 -0.12 2.36
C ALA A 215 16.46 0.57 2.85
N THR A 216 16.75 1.79 2.40
CA THR A 216 17.97 2.53 2.72
C THR A 216 18.00 3.12 4.14
N ASP A 217 16.83 3.41 4.75
CA ASP A 217 16.76 3.93 6.12
C ASP A 217 16.29 2.88 7.14
N THR A 218 16.34 1.61 6.77
CA THR A 218 15.93 0.52 7.64
C THR A 218 16.92 0.38 8.78
N VAL A 219 16.49 0.66 10.00
CA VAL A 219 17.25 0.26 11.19
C VAL A 219 17.29 -1.26 11.20
N CYS A 220 18.45 -1.82 11.05
CA CYS A 220 18.69 -3.26 11.20
C CYS A 220 20.03 -3.44 11.89
N CYS A 221 20.02 -3.84 13.15
CA CYS A 221 21.24 -4.11 13.91
C CYS A 221 21.00 -5.17 14.97
N ASP A 222 22.00 -5.98 15.18
CA ASP A 222 22.02 -6.94 16.28
C ASP A 222 22.65 -6.26 17.50
N LEU A 223 21.94 -6.29 18.62
CA LEU A 223 22.33 -5.63 19.86
C LEU A 223 22.46 -6.64 21.00
N PRO A 224 23.52 -6.57 21.79
CA PRO A 224 23.64 -7.39 22.98
C PRO A 224 22.72 -6.88 24.10
N CYS A 225 21.83 -7.71 24.57
CA CYS A 225 20.90 -7.42 25.65
C CYS A 225 21.01 -8.48 26.74
N LYS A 226 21.72 -8.16 27.83
CA LYS A 226 21.87 -9.05 29.03
C LYS A 226 22.15 -10.52 28.69
N GLY A 227 23.12 -10.77 27.81
CA GLY A 227 23.58 -12.11 27.45
C GLY A 227 22.82 -12.78 26.28
N LYS A 228 21.88 -12.07 25.67
CA LYS A 228 21.24 -12.48 24.43
C LYS A 228 21.50 -11.46 23.33
N THR A 229 21.41 -11.91 22.09
CA THR A 229 21.43 -11.03 20.91
C THR A 229 20.00 -10.76 20.49
N VAL A 230 19.67 -9.49 20.33
CA VAL A 230 18.33 -9.04 19.90
C VAL A 230 18.50 -8.26 18.61
N ARG A 231 17.71 -8.59 17.62
CA ARG A 231 17.68 -7.86 16.37
C ARG A 231 16.70 -6.70 16.45
N LEU A 232 17.20 -5.48 16.29
CA LEU A 232 16.40 -4.25 16.21
C LEU A 232 16.15 -3.90 14.74
N MET A 233 14.88 -3.71 14.36
CA MET A 233 14.48 -3.39 13.01
C MET A 233 13.41 -2.30 12.98
N SER A 234 13.35 -1.54 11.88
CA SER A 234 12.17 -0.75 11.55
C SER A 234 11.06 -1.69 11.07
N LEU A 235 9.90 -1.59 11.71
CA LEU A 235 8.72 -2.38 11.35
C LEU A 235 8.00 -1.76 10.16
N ARG A 236 7.32 -2.62 9.40
CA ARG A 236 6.64 -2.31 8.15
C ARG A 236 5.19 -2.81 8.18
N PHE A 237 4.42 -2.49 7.16
CA PHE A 237 3.03 -2.95 7.06
C PHE A 237 2.86 -4.47 7.19
N ARG A 238 3.82 -5.25 6.67
CA ARG A 238 3.86 -6.70 6.83
C ARG A 238 3.91 -7.17 8.28
N ASP A 239 4.38 -6.32 9.20
CA ASP A 239 4.55 -6.65 10.61
C ASP A 239 3.31 -6.31 11.46
N VAL A 240 2.26 -5.71 10.86
CA VAL A 240 1.06 -5.22 11.57
C VAL A 240 0.43 -6.28 12.45
N TRP A 241 0.35 -7.53 11.97
CA TRP A 241 -0.24 -8.61 12.73
C TRP A 241 0.62 -9.08 13.88
N SER A 242 1.94 -9.07 13.71
CA SER A 242 2.87 -9.37 14.80
C SER A 242 2.76 -8.31 15.91
N ILE A 243 2.58 -7.05 15.53
CA ILE A 243 2.34 -5.95 16.48
C ILE A 243 1.02 -6.15 17.24
N ILE A 244 -0.08 -6.43 16.51
CA ILE A 244 -1.40 -6.64 17.12
C ILE A 244 -1.37 -7.84 18.07
N ARG A 245 -0.84 -8.98 17.64
CA ARG A 245 -0.71 -10.18 18.50
C ARG A 245 0.11 -9.93 19.76
N LEU A 246 1.23 -9.23 19.62
CA LEU A 246 2.05 -8.87 20.78
C LEU A 246 1.28 -7.96 21.73
N GLN A 247 0.54 -6.99 21.21
CA GLN A 247 -0.32 -6.10 22.00
C GLN A 247 -1.40 -6.86 22.75
N GLU A 248 -2.08 -7.80 22.09
CA GLU A 248 -3.11 -8.67 22.71
C GLU A 248 -2.52 -9.56 23.81
N GLU A 249 -1.32 -10.12 23.59
CA GLU A 249 -0.61 -10.90 24.63
C GLU A 249 -0.38 -10.04 25.88
N ILE A 250 0.05 -8.81 25.70
CA ILE A 250 0.34 -7.89 26.80
C ILE A 250 -0.94 -7.46 27.52
N GLN A 251 -2.01 -7.20 26.80
CA GLN A 251 -3.30 -6.80 27.38
C GLN A 251 -3.87 -7.87 28.32
N LYS A 252 -3.71 -9.15 28.00
CA LYS A 252 -4.21 -10.26 28.84
C LYS A 252 -3.59 -10.28 30.25
N GLY A 253 -2.42 -9.69 30.44
CA GLY A 253 -1.68 -9.72 31.69
C GLY A 253 -1.35 -8.35 32.30
N THR A 254 -1.92 -7.25 31.77
CA THR A 254 -1.57 -5.89 32.21
C THR A 254 -2.84 -5.10 32.53
N ASP A 255 -2.83 -4.40 33.64
CA ASP A 255 -3.93 -3.52 34.07
C ASP A 255 -4.15 -2.41 33.02
N SER A 256 -5.41 -2.14 32.70
CA SER A 256 -5.83 -1.10 31.77
C SER A 256 -5.43 0.32 32.23
N GLU A 257 -5.25 0.56 33.52
CA GLU A 257 -4.70 1.83 34.03
C GLU A 257 -3.23 2.04 33.65
N ILE A 258 -2.47 0.94 33.53
CA ILE A 258 -1.04 0.97 33.19
C ILE A 258 -0.84 1.04 31.69
N TYR A 259 -1.59 0.24 30.94
CA TYR A 259 -1.43 0.08 29.51
C TYR A 259 -2.63 0.60 28.73
N CYS A 260 -2.37 1.52 27.80
CA CYS A 260 -3.34 2.00 26.84
C CYS A 260 -2.96 1.43 25.47
N PRO A 261 -3.72 0.46 24.95
CA PRO A 261 -3.43 -0.14 23.66
C PRO A 261 -3.65 0.87 22.53
N LEU A 262 -2.84 0.76 21.48
CA LEU A 262 -3.08 1.45 20.23
C LEU A 262 -4.23 0.77 19.49
N THR A 263 -5.09 1.55 18.89
CA THR A 263 -6.07 1.03 17.92
C THR A 263 -5.33 0.53 16.69
N ARG A 264 -6.02 -0.27 15.90
CA ARG A 264 -5.46 -0.78 14.65
C ARG A 264 -5.16 0.36 13.66
N GLU A 265 -6.04 1.33 13.59
CA GLU A 265 -5.88 2.53 12.75
C GLU A 265 -4.63 3.32 13.17
N GLU A 266 -4.40 3.48 14.47
CA GLU A 266 -3.20 4.14 15.00
C GLU A 266 -1.91 3.36 14.67
N ILE A 267 -1.94 2.02 14.72
CA ILE A 267 -0.81 1.17 14.31
C ILE A 267 -0.52 1.37 12.82
N LEU A 268 -1.54 1.28 11.97
CA LEU A 268 -1.40 1.45 10.53
C LEU A 268 -0.92 2.85 10.16
N GLU A 269 -1.47 3.90 10.80
CA GLU A 269 -1.02 5.27 10.61
C GLU A 269 0.47 5.43 10.99
N SER A 270 0.88 4.87 12.13
CA SER A 270 2.26 4.94 12.58
C SER A 270 3.22 4.21 11.64
N LEU A 271 2.86 3.04 11.15
CA LEU A 271 3.65 2.31 10.15
C LEU A 271 3.79 3.08 8.83
N HIS A 272 2.85 3.98 8.53
CA HIS A 272 2.87 4.80 7.33
C HIS A 272 3.63 6.12 7.47
N GLN A 273 3.43 6.83 8.58
CA GLN A 273 3.85 8.23 8.72
C GLN A 273 5.00 8.43 9.71
N ASP A 274 5.24 7.46 10.57
CA ASP A 274 6.12 7.56 11.71
C ASP A 274 7.20 6.47 11.71
N SER A 275 8.00 6.44 12.78
CA SER A 275 9.01 5.40 12.97
C SER A 275 8.50 4.36 13.97
N VAL A 276 8.25 3.16 13.49
CA VAL A 276 7.90 2.03 14.34
C VAL A 276 9.09 1.06 14.39
N LEU A 277 9.62 0.84 15.58
CA LEU A 277 10.76 -0.04 15.81
C LEU A 277 10.29 -1.32 16.46
N GLY A 278 10.87 -2.43 16.05
CA GLY A 278 10.64 -3.76 16.64
C GLY A 278 11.93 -4.43 17.04
N THR A 279 11.89 -5.19 18.13
CA THR A 279 12.94 -6.14 18.47
C THR A 279 12.47 -7.56 18.24
N PHE A 280 13.33 -8.38 17.66
CA PHE A 280 13.09 -9.79 17.41
C PHE A 280 14.04 -10.63 18.26
N ASP A 281 13.54 -11.71 18.84
CA ASP A 281 14.33 -12.67 19.59
C ASP A 281 15.10 -13.64 18.67
N GLU A 282 15.79 -14.61 19.26
CA GLU A 282 16.59 -15.60 18.54
C GLU A 282 15.73 -16.54 17.67
N ASP A 283 14.44 -16.71 18.02
CA ASP A 283 13.49 -17.50 17.25
C ASP A 283 12.84 -16.70 16.10
N GLY A 284 13.17 -15.42 16.00
CA GLY A 284 12.61 -14.50 15.00
C GLY A 284 11.22 -13.97 15.35
N GLU A 285 10.76 -14.16 16.60
CA GLU A 285 9.48 -13.65 17.09
C GLU A 285 9.62 -12.20 17.57
N LEU A 286 8.59 -11.40 17.33
CA LEU A 286 8.55 -9.99 17.77
C LEU A 286 8.49 -9.91 19.30
N SER A 287 9.55 -9.41 19.90
CA SER A 287 9.74 -9.37 21.37
C SER A 287 9.45 -8.01 22.00
N GLY A 288 9.45 -6.95 21.20
CA GLY A 288 9.13 -5.60 21.67
C GLY A 288 8.84 -4.65 20.52
N VAL A 289 8.09 -3.59 20.81
CA VAL A 289 7.74 -2.53 19.85
C VAL A 289 7.88 -1.17 20.52
N ALA A 290 8.35 -0.18 19.77
CA ALA A 290 8.29 1.22 20.12
C ALA A 290 7.75 2.05 18.95
N VAL A 291 6.85 2.98 19.24
CA VAL A 291 6.27 3.91 18.26
C VAL A 291 6.78 5.31 18.57
N LEU A 292 7.41 5.93 17.56
CA LEU A 292 7.98 7.26 17.63
C LEU A 292 7.28 8.17 16.63
N ILE A 293 6.48 9.12 17.09
CA ILE A 293 5.71 10.03 16.26
C ILE A 293 6.55 11.25 15.92
N SER A 294 6.86 11.39 14.64
CA SER A 294 7.51 12.56 14.05
C SER A 294 6.52 13.44 13.24
N ASN A 295 5.33 12.91 12.97
CA ASN A 295 4.29 13.62 12.25
C ASN A 295 3.77 14.83 13.06
N ARG A 296 4.03 16.05 12.54
CA ARG A 296 3.64 17.31 13.16
C ARG A 296 2.13 17.52 13.30
N LYS A 297 1.35 16.84 12.44
CA LYS A 297 -0.12 16.93 12.40
C LYS A 297 -0.80 15.83 13.18
N SER A 298 -0.05 14.86 13.70
CA SER A 298 -0.64 13.77 14.47
C SER A 298 -1.31 14.28 15.75
N PRO A 299 -2.55 13.89 16.06
CA PRO A 299 -3.19 14.22 17.32
C PRO A 299 -2.50 13.58 18.53
N ARG A 300 -1.63 12.59 18.30
CA ARG A 300 -0.81 11.92 19.29
C ARG A 300 0.53 12.63 19.55
N ASN A 301 0.85 13.70 18.82
CA ASN A 301 2.05 14.49 19.08
C ASN A 301 1.88 15.29 20.37
N LEU A 302 2.79 15.09 21.32
CA LEU A 302 2.74 15.69 22.67
C LEU A 302 3.25 17.15 22.75
N ALA A 303 3.55 17.78 21.62
CA ALA A 303 4.07 19.15 21.61
C ALA A 303 3.14 20.14 22.30
N GLN A 304 1.83 19.99 22.09
CA GLN A 304 0.83 20.86 22.74
C GLN A 304 0.81 20.67 24.26
N ASP A 305 0.92 19.43 24.75
CA ASP A 305 0.94 19.11 26.17
C ASP A 305 2.16 19.73 26.87
N PHE A 306 3.22 19.99 26.11
CA PHE A 306 4.46 20.61 26.59
C PHE A 306 4.62 22.08 26.17
N GLN A 307 3.60 22.69 25.57
CA GLN A 307 3.59 24.07 25.06
C GLN A 307 4.79 24.38 24.15
N LYS A 308 5.11 23.43 23.26
CA LYS A 308 6.18 23.56 22.27
C LYS A 308 5.63 23.42 20.85
N THR A 309 6.43 23.80 19.87
CA THR A 309 6.08 23.62 18.47
C THR A 309 6.25 22.17 18.06
N PRO A 310 5.35 21.60 17.24
CA PRO A 310 5.45 20.21 16.79
C PRO A 310 6.79 19.86 16.12
N GLU A 311 7.44 20.85 15.48
CA GLU A 311 8.73 20.68 14.80
C GLU A 311 9.89 20.43 15.78
N SER A 312 9.73 20.84 17.02
CA SER A 312 10.78 20.69 18.04
C SER A 312 10.68 19.41 18.84
N VAL A 313 9.64 18.58 18.59
CA VAL A 313 9.29 17.44 19.43
C VAL A 313 9.28 16.13 18.65
N LEU A 314 9.92 15.10 19.18
CA LEU A 314 9.66 13.71 18.87
C LEU A 314 8.84 13.10 20.01
N THR A 315 7.68 12.53 19.72
CA THR A 315 6.87 11.86 20.74
C THR A 315 7.22 10.37 20.76
N PHE A 316 7.64 9.88 21.91
CA PHE A 316 7.74 8.46 22.22
C PHE A 316 6.36 7.99 22.67
N ASP A 317 5.52 7.59 21.71
CA ASP A 317 4.08 7.41 21.91
C ASP A 317 3.75 6.11 22.66
N ALA A 318 4.31 5.00 22.21
CA ALA A 318 4.09 3.70 22.83
C ALA A 318 5.37 2.88 22.89
N VAL A 319 5.49 2.11 23.97
CA VAL A 319 6.48 1.05 24.09
C VAL A 319 5.85 -0.15 24.80
N PHE A 320 5.99 -1.31 24.21
CA PHE A 320 5.53 -2.54 24.83
C PHE A 320 6.49 -3.70 24.54
N VAL A 321 6.67 -4.57 25.53
CA VAL A 321 7.64 -5.66 25.53
C VAL A 321 6.92 -6.94 25.92
N SER A 322 7.12 -8.02 25.16
CA SER A 322 6.58 -9.34 25.45
C SER A 322 6.91 -9.75 26.90
N PRO A 323 5.96 -10.35 27.63
CA PRO A 323 6.22 -10.88 28.97
C PRO A 323 7.45 -11.78 29.03
N ARG A 324 7.73 -12.57 27.99
CA ARG A 324 8.89 -13.47 27.88
C ARG A 324 10.23 -12.73 27.78
N SER A 325 10.19 -11.48 27.30
CA SER A 325 11.38 -10.66 27.03
C SER A 325 11.54 -9.52 28.04
N ARG A 326 10.72 -9.47 29.09
CA ARG A 326 10.89 -8.52 30.18
C ARG A 326 12.20 -8.79 30.96
N GLY A 327 12.79 -7.71 31.48
CA GLY A 327 14.05 -7.81 32.21
C GLY A 327 15.31 -7.80 31.34
N PHE A 328 15.21 -7.99 30.03
CA PHE A 328 16.36 -7.93 29.10
C PHE A 328 16.79 -6.50 28.71
N GLY A 329 16.07 -5.48 29.13
CA GLY A 329 16.46 -4.08 28.87
C GLY A 329 15.98 -3.53 27.53
N LEU A 330 15.02 -4.18 26.85
CA LEU A 330 14.56 -3.77 25.52
C LEU A 330 14.01 -2.35 25.48
N GLN A 331 13.29 -1.90 26.52
CA GLN A 331 12.84 -0.51 26.59
C GLN A 331 14.01 0.47 26.53
N ARG A 332 15.14 0.14 27.15
CA ARG A 332 16.33 0.99 27.11
C ARG A 332 16.91 1.07 25.70
N VAL A 333 16.95 -0.05 24.98
CA VAL A 333 17.36 -0.09 23.56
C VAL A 333 16.52 0.88 22.73
N PHE A 334 15.20 0.86 22.90
CA PHE A 334 14.31 1.78 22.21
C PHE A 334 14.54 3.24 22.60
N VAL A 335 14.77 3.52 23.88
CA VAL A 335 15.07 4.89 24.36
C VAL A 335 16.37 5.40 23.74
N ASP A 336 17.41 4.60 23.73
CA ASP A 336 18.70 5.00 23.16
C ASP A 336 18.59 5.22 21.65
N LYS A 337 17.82 4.38 20.94
CA LYS A 337 17.54 4.56 19.50
C LYS A 337 16.69 5.79 19.21
N ALA A 338 15.70 6.08 20.05
CA ALA A 338 14.90 7.30 19.91
C ALA A 338 15.74 8.56 20.05
N LYS A 339 16.73 8.58 20.96
CA LYS A 339 17.67 9.70 21.10
C LYS A 339 18.55 9.88 19.86
N GLU A 340 19.05 8.78 19.30
CA GLU A 340 19.83 8.81 18.06
C GLU A 340 19.02 9.39 16.91
N LEU A 341 17.78 8.93 16.73
CA LEU A 341 16.88 9.42 15.67
C LEU A 341 16.50 10.89 15.90
N ALA A 342 16.21 11.27 17.12
CA ALA A 342 15.90 12.64 17.48
C ALA A 342 17.06 13.60 17.19
N ALA A 343 18.29 13.21 17.56
CA ALA A 343 19.48 13.99 17.27
C ALA A 343 19.70 14.20 15.75
N LYS A 344 19.46 13.15 14.95
CA LYS A 344 19.56 13.22 13.49
C LYS A 344 18.47 14.10 12.87
N SER A 345 17.26 14.11 13.45
CA SER A 345 16.13 14.88 12.94
C SER A 345 16.15 16.36 13.33
N GLY A 346 17.10 16.78 14.18
CA GLY A 346 17.22 18.17 14.63
C GLY A 346 16.12 18.60 15.61
N VAL A 347 15.33 17.66 16.16
CA VAL A 347 14.35 17.97 17.21
C VAL A 347 15.06 18.25 18.53
N ARG A 348 14.42 19.05 19.38
CA ARG A 348 15.01 19.45 20.65
C ARG A 348 14.54 18.64 21.84
N TYR A 349 13.36 18.05 21.76
CA TYR A 349 12.71 17.38 22.88
C TYR A 349 12.22 15.99 22.46
N ILE A 350 12.38 15.01 23.33
CA ILE A 350 11.65 13.74 23.25
C ILE A 350 10.65 13.75 24.40
N LEU A 351 9.37 13.58 24.08
CA LEU A 351 8.28 13.55 25.06
C LEU A 351 7.65 12.15 25.11
N THR A 352 7.21 11.76 26.28
CA THR A 352 6.43 10.53 26.48
C THR A 352 5.48 10.70 27.65
N THR A 353 4.43 9.87 27.71
CA THR A 353 3.53 9.79 28.85
C THR A 353 3.56 8.40 29.45
N VAL A 354 3.63 8.31 30.77
CA VAL A 354 3.68 7.04 31.50
C VAL A 354 2.68 7.10 32.67
N SER A 355 1.98 5.99 32.92
CA SER A 355 1.16 5.87 34.14
C SER A 355 2.03 5.95 35.38
N PRO A 356 1.66 6.74 36.42
CA PRO A 356 2.39 6.77 37.71
C PRO A 356 2.50 5.39 38.37
N SER A 357 1.53 4.50 38.11
CA SER A 357 1.52 3.12 38.60
C SER A 357 2.50 2.22 37.87
N ASN A 358 2.99 2.61 36.66
CA ASN A 358 3.96 1.84 35.90
C ASN A 358 5.40 2.18 36.29
N LYS A 359 5.79 1.79 37.51
CA LYS A 359 7.12 2.07 38.07
C LYS A 359 8.25 1.59 37.18
N PHE A 360 8.11 0.41 36.55
CA PHE A 360 9.15 -0.15 35.68
C PHE A 360 9.41 0.75 34.45
N SER A 361 8.35 1.24 33.82
CA SER A 361 8.50 2.14 32.70
C SER A 361 9.05 3.50 33.10
N LEU A 362 8.57 4.06 34.23
CA LEU A 362 9.09 5.31 34.78
C LEU A 362 10.58 5.24 35.07
N ASP A 363 11.02 4.18 35.77
CA ASP A 363 12.41 3.99 36.15
C ASP A 363 13.32 3.83 34.91
N ASN A 364 12.84 3.11 33.89
CA ASN A 364 13.58 2.97 32.63
C ASN A 364 13.74 4.30 31.89
N PHE A 365 12.69 5.12 31.79
CA PHE A 365 12.79 6.44 31.16
C PHE A 365 13.68 7.38 31.99
N LYS A 366 13.53 7.41 33.33
CA LYS A 366 14.40 8.20 34.22
C LYS A 366 15.86 7.78 34.11
N ALA A 367 16.14 6.48 34.11
CA ALA A 367 17.50 5.96 33.86
C ALA A 367 17.99 6.30 32.44
N GLY A 368 17.07 6.55 31.52
CA GLY A 368 17.31 7.12 30.19
C GLY A 368 17.55 8.63 30.20
N GLY A 369 17.54 9.31 31.35
CA GLY A 369 17.75 10.76 31.44
C GLY A 369 16.50 11.59 31.17
N PHE A 370 15.30 10.98 31.15
CA PHE A 370 14.04 11.72 31.10
C PHE A 370 13.69 12.27 32.48
N GLU A 371 13.16 13.47 32.52
CA GLU A 371 12.66 14.12 33.73
C GLU A 371 11.13 14.23 33.67
N THR A 372 10.46 14.05 34.80
CA THR A 372 9.02 14.27 34.90
C THR A 372 8.76 15.78 34.95
N VAL A 373 7.96 16.25 34.01
CA VAL A 373 7.65 17.67 33.84
C VAL A 373 6.31 18.04 34.49
N SER A 374 5.30 17.18 34.32
CA SER A 374 3.96 17.39 34.84
C SER A 374 3.21 16.08 35.02
N GLU A 375 2.12 16.12 35.75
CA GLU A 375 1.13 15.04 35.88
C GLU A 375 -0.23 15.60 35.49
N TYR A 376 -0.98 14.87 34.66
CA TYR A 376 -2.29 15.30 34.18
C TYR A 376 -3.13 14.12 33.72
N GLN A 377 -4.43 14.35 33.54
CA GLN A 377 -5.36 13.34 33.02
C GLN A 377 -5.32 13.29 31.49
N LYS A 378 -5.13 12.11 30.94
CA LYS A 378 -5.14 11.84 29.48
C LYS A 378 -5.82 10.49 29.21
N TYR A 379 -6.08 10.16 27.94
CA TYR A 379 -6.64 8.87 27.52
C TYR A 379 -7.89 8.44 28.29
N GLY A 380 -8.91 9.30 28.34
CA GLY A 380 -10.17 9.03 29.01
C GLY A 380 -10.12 9.19 30.54
N GLY A 381 -9.34 10.15 31.04
CA GLY A 381 -9.28 10.49 32.46
C GLY A 381 -8.22 9.76 33.28
N ARG A 382 -7.36 8.98 32.63
CA ARG A 382 -6.27 8.27 33.29
C ARG A 382 -5.13 9.22 33.63
N LEU A 383 -4.62 9.11 34.86
CA LEU A 383 -3.46 9.90 35.29
C LEU A 383 -2.18 9.49 34.57
N ARG A 384 -1.44 10.46 34.05
CA ARG A 384 -0.17 10.27 33.32
C ARG A 384 0.88 11.28 33.78
N CYS A 385 2.10 10.79 33.95
CA CYS A 385 3.28 11.64 34.05
C CYS A 385 3.75 11.98 32.64
N LEU A 386 3.92 13.27 32.34
CA LEU A 386 4.62 13.73 31.16
C LEU A 386 6.11 13.75 31.45
N LEU A 387 6.89 13.02 30.67
CA LEU A 387 8.35 12.96 30.78
C LEU A 387 8.98 13.62 29.56
N CYS A 388 10.07 14.33 29.78
CA CYS A 388 10.83 15.03 28.78
C CYS A 388 12.31 14.66 28.82
N TYR A 389 12.89 14.43 27.65
CA TYR A 389 14.34 14.39 27.45
C TYR A 389 14.75 15.56 26.54
N VAL A 390 15.71 16.36 26.97
CA VAL A 390 16.26 17.46 26.20
C VAL A 390 17.49 16.99 25.44
N ILE A 391 17.47 17.08 24.12
CA ILE A 391 18.62 16.73 23.29
C ILE A 391 19.76 17.72 23.55
N PRO A 392 20.94 17.27 23.96
CA PRO A 392 22.11 18.14 24.09
C PRO A 392 22.41 18.81 22.75
N GLN A 393 22.48 20.12 22.72
CA GLN A 393 22.99 20.84 21.55
C GLN A 393 24.52 20.69 21.55
N ASN A 394 25.07 20.05 20.54
CA ASN A 394 26.48 20.15 20.28
C ASN A 394 26.78 21.63 20.07
N GLN A 395 27.52 22.22 20.98
CA GLN A 395 28.11 23.54 20.74
C GLN A 395 29.08 23.36 19.57
N SER A 396 28.61 23.80 18.39
CA SER A 396 29.42 23.88 17.18
C SER A 396 30.43 25.00 17.28
#